data_abbe9dd4b45250b85b352883f326bd2d
#
_entry.id   abbe9dd4b45250b85b352883f326bd2d
#
_cell.length_a   1.000
_cell.length_b   1.000
_cell.length_c   1.000
_cell.angle_alpha   90.00
_cell.angle_beta   90.00
_cell.angle_gamma   90.00
#
_symmetry.space_group_name_H-M   'P 1'
#
loop_
_entity.id
_entity.type
_entity.pdbx_description
1 polymer ?
#
loop_
_entity_poly.entity_id
_entity_poly.type
_entity_poly.pdbx_seq_one_letter_code
_entity_poly.pdbx_strand_id
1 'polypeptide(L)'
;MLKPGGGLALAWNARDERDPLQAALSDVIGPLVGETPRRTQRNWKTMLAESGLFDRCERKLFEHEQLLDEQGVVDRIASISFVATSSPAVRADVEAQVRGLVRGAEQPIRLPYMTEVYFGFAA
;
A
#
# COMPACT_ATOMS: atom_id res chain seq x y z
N MET A 1 -2.26 -19.44 17.37
CA MET A 1 -3.37 -20.19 16.75
C MET A 1 -4.71 -19.68 17.25
N LEU A 2 -5.68 -19.50 16.36
CA LEU A 2 -7.00 -19.04 16.75
C LEU A 2 -7.80 -20.15 17.41
N LYS A 3 -8.50 -19.77 18.49
CA LYS A 3 -9.48 -20.68 19.10
C LYS A 3 -10.73 -20.71 18.22
N PRO A 4 -11.53 -21.79 18.26
CA PRO A 4 -12.82 -21.82 17.59
C PRO A 4 -13.65 -20.59 17.98
N GLY A 5 -14.22 -19.90 16.99
CA GLY A 5 -14.94 -18.64 17.20
C GLY A 5 -14.06 -17.41 17.32
N GLY A 6 -12.72 -17.57 17.33
CA GLY A 6 -11.78 -16.44 17.33
C GLY A 6 -11.78 -15.70 16.01
N GLY A 7 -11.50 -14.40 16.04
CA GLY A 7 -11.46 -13.55 14.86
C GLY A 7 -10.04 -13.36 14.31
N LEU A 8 -9.94 -13.23 12.99
CA LEU A 8 -8.72 -12.80 12.32
C LEU A 8 -9.05 -11.60 11.45
N ALA A 9 -8.22 -10.58 11.53
CA ALA A 9 -8.32 -9.41 10.66
C ALA A 9 -6.97 -9.16 9.99
N LEU A 10 -7.00 -8.95 8.68
CA LEU A 10 -5.85 -8.52 7.89
C LEU A 10 -6.17 -7.15 7.31
N ALA A 11 -5.30 -6.18 7.55
CA ALA A 11 -5.51 -4.83 7.08
C ALA A 11 -4.23 -4.27 6.48
N TRP A 12 -4.35 -3.50 5.40
CA TRP A 12 -3.24 -2.76 4.83
C TRP A 12 -3.73 -1.57 4.02
N ASN A 13 -2.84 -0.60 3.88
CA ASN A 13 -3.10 0.58 3.07
C ASN A 13 -2.58 0.35 1.65
N ALA A 14 -3.44 0.58 0.68
CA ALA A 14 -3.05 0.61 -0.72
C ALA A 14 -3.12 2.05 -1.22
N ARG A 15 -2.15 2.46 -2.05
CA ARG A 15 -2.23 3.75 -2.71
C ARG A 15 -3.43 3.76 -3.64
N ASP A 16 -4.23 4.82 -3.57
CA ASP A 16 -5.38 4.97 -4.46
C ASP A 16 -4.92 5.47 -5.82
N GLU A 17 -4.68 4.55 -6.73
CA GLU A 17 -4.15 4.83 -8.07
C GLU A 17 -5.16 5.47 -9.01
N ARG A 18 -6.39 5.69 -8.56
CA ARG A 18 -7.34 6.55 -9.28
C ARG A 18 -6.86 8.00 -9.26
N ASP A 19 -6.05 8.37 -8.28
CA ASP A 19 -5.39 9.66 -8.20
C ASP A 19 -4.15 9.67 -9.10
N PRO A 20 -3.98 10.67 -9.99
CA PRO A 20 -2.85 10.73 -10.92
C PRO A 20 -1.47 10.74 -10.23
N LEU A 21 -1.34 11.44 -9.11
CA LEU A 21 -0.08 11.48 -8.36
C LEU A 21 0.25 10.11 -7.77
N GLN A 22 -0.73 9.44 -7.15
CA GLN A 22 -0.52 8.10 -6.60
C GLN A 22 -0.16 7.09 -7.69
N ALA A 23 -0.78 7.20 -8.86
CA ALA A 23 -0.44 6.35 -10.00
C ALA A 23 1.00 6.58 -10.43
N ALA A 24 1.43 7.84 -10.53
CA ALA A 24 2.80 8.20 -10.90
C ALA A 24 3.83 7.70 -9.87
N LEU A 25 3.52 7.82 -8.58
CA LEU A 25 4.38 7.30 -7.51
C LEU A 25 4.50 5.77 -7.58
N SER A 26 3.41 5.09 -7.90
CA SER A 26 3.44 3.63 -8.10
C SER A 26 4.32 3.23 -9.28
N ASP A 27 4.32 4.02 -10.35
CA ASP A 27 5.19 3.77 -11.50
C ASP A 27 6.68 3.93 -11.16
N VAL A 28 7.01 4.87 -10.27
CA VAL A 28 8.39 5.04 -9.79
C VAL A 28 8.86 3.82 -9.00
N ILE A 29 7.99 3.27 -8.17
CA ILE A 29 8.31 2.15 -7.28
C ILE A 29 8.25 0.80 -8.02
N GLY A 30 7.39 0.68 -9.02
CA GLY A 30 7.10 -0.57 -9.71
C GLY A 30 8.32 -1.41 -10.08
N PRO A 31 9.37 -0.82 -10.72
CA PRO A 31 10.55 -1.57 -11.09
C PRO A 31 11.31 -2.20 -9.92
N LEU A 32 11.17 -1.64 -8.71
CA LEU A 32 11.85 -2.14 -7.51
C LEU A 32 11.15 -3.34 -6.89
N VAL A 33 9.87 -3.52 -7.18
CA VAL A 33 9.09 -4.66 -6.67
C VAL A 33 9.52 -5.95 -7.36
N GLY A 34 9.95 -5.87 -8.62
CA GLY A 34 10.38 -7.02 -9.40
C GLY A 34 9.25 -8.02 -9.55
N GLU A 35 9.56 -9.32 -9.33
CA GLU A 35 8.59 -10.40 -9.44
C GLU A 35 7.81 -10.65 -8.16
N THR A 36 8.11 -9.91 -7.08
CA THR A 36 7.40 -10.08 -5.81
C THR A 36 5.92 -9.74 -5.99
N PRO A 37 4.99 -10.66 -5.68
CA PRO A 37 3.57 -10.38 -5.82
C PRO A 37 3.16 -9.22 -4.92
N ARG A 38 2.43 -8.26 -5.51
CA ARG A 38 1.85 -7.16 -4.74
C ARG A 38 0.62 -7.66 -4.00
N ARG A 39 0.31 -7.02 -2.87
CA ARG A 39 -0.93 -7.31 -2.13
C ARG A 39 -2.17 -7.20 -3.00
N THR A 40 -2.20 -6.22 -3.91
CA THR A 40 -3.31 -6.00 -4.83
C THR A 40 -3.50 -7.13 -5.86
N GLN A 41 -2.48 -7.96 -6.07
CA GLN A 41 -2.54 -9.11 -6.97
C GLN A 41 -3.05 -10.37 -6.29
N ARG A 42 -3.21 -10.35 -4.97
CA ARG A 42 -3.68 -11.49 -4.19
C ARG A 42 -5.14 -11.30 -3.82
N ASN A 43 -5.93 -12.33 -4.02
CA ASN A 43 -7.32 -12.33 -3.57
C ASN A 43 -7.38 -12.98 -2.18
N TRP A 44 -7.14 -12.18 -1.15
CA TRP A 44 -7.15 -12.64 0.23
C TRP A 44 -8.49 -13.20 0.67
N LYS A 45 -9.60 -12.63 0.18
CA LYS A 45 -10.93 -13.12 0.51
C LYS A 45 -11.12 -14.55 0.01
N THR A 46 -10.73 -14.81 -1.24
CA THR A 46 -10.80 -16.16 -1.82
C THR A 46 -9.85 -17.12 -1.09
N MET A 47 -8.63 -16.68 -0.80
CA MET A 47 -7.64 -17.50 -0.08
C MET A 47 -8.15 -17.89 1.30
N LEU A 48 -8.75 -16.98 2.05
CA LEU A 48 -9.30 -17.26 3.37
C LEU A 48 -10.51 -18.19 3.28
N ALA A 49 -11.39 -17.98 2.30
CA ALA A 49 -12.56 -18.85 2.10
C ALA A 49 -12.13 -20.27 1.70
N GLU A 50 -11.17 -20.41 0.79
CA GLU A 50 -10.67 -21.70 0.32
C GLU A 50 -9.90 -22.48 1.37
N SER A 51 -9.37 -21.79 2.39
CA SER A 51 -8.63 -22.46 3.47
C SER A 51 -9.52 -23.37 4.31
N GLY A 52 -10.83 -23.12 4.34
CA GLY A 52 -11.77 -23.87 5.17
C GLY A 52 -11.66 -23.61 6.67
N LEU A 53 -10.77 -22.68 7.07
CA LEU A 53 -10.50 -22.38 8.48
C LEU A 53 -11.45 -21.34 9.08
N PHE A 54 -12.21 -20.64 8.24
CA PHE A 54 -13.08 -19.55 8.66
C PHE A 54 -14.50 -19.74 8.14
N ASP A 55 -15.47 -19.54 9.03
CA ASP A 55 -16.91 -19.63 8.67
C ASP A 55 -17.37 -18.46 7.82
N ARG A 56 -16.83 -17.28 8.08
CA ARG A 56 -17.14 -16.06 7.35
C ARG A 56 -15.89 -15.28 7.06
N CYS A 57 -15.77 -14.81 5.82
CA CYS A 57 -14.74 -13.89 5.42
C CYS A 57 -15.40 -12.68 4.76
N GLU A 58 -15.10 -11.49 5.24
CA GLU A 58 -15.63 -10.26 4.70
C GLU A 58 -14.49 -9.31 4.35
N ARG A 59 -14.72 -8.45 3.35
CA ARG A 59 -13.81 -7.41 2.92
C ARG A 59 -14.50 -6.07 3.11
N LYS A 60 -13.80 -5.14 3.76
CA LYS A 60 -14.24 -3.74 3.86
C LYS A 60 -13.17 -2.82 3.33
N LEU A 61 -13.60 -1.72 2.73
CA LEU A 61 -12.73 -0.69 2.19
C LEU A 61 -13.00 0.63 2.91
N PHE A 62 -11.92 1.31 3.29
CA PHE A 62 -11.99 2.61 3.95
C PHE A 62 -11.10 3.60 3.18
N GLU A 63 -11.70 4.66 2.70
CA GLU A 63 -10.96 5.72 2.04
C GLU A 63 -10.40 6.70 3.07
N HIS A 64 -9.15 7.09 2.90
CA HIS A 64 -8.53 8.14 3.72
C HIS A 64 -7.42 8.80 2.92
N GLU A 65 -6.83 9.87 3.48
CA GLU A 65 -5.77 10.60 2.81
C GLU A 65 -4.74 11.10 3.81
N GLN A 66 -3.50 11.25 3.33
CA GLN A 66 -2.45 11.98 4.04
C GLN A 66 -2.26 13.34 3.38
N LEU A 67 -2.03 14.35 4.20
CA LEU A 67 -1.70 15.69 3.74
C LEU A 67 -0.24 15.97 4.11
N LEU A 68 0.60 16.16 3.11
CA LEU A 68 2.04 16.25 3.27
C LEU A 68 2.61 17.45 2.51
N ASP A 69 3.81 17.89 2.90
CA ASP A 69 4.61 18.80 2.07
C ASP A 69 5.48 17.98 1.09
N GLU A 70 6.28 18.66 0.26
CA GLU A 70 7.13 17.98 -0.71
C GLU A 70 8.07 16.98 -0.04
N GLN A 71 8.74 17.40 1.03
CA GLN A 71 9.68 16.54 1.76
C GLN A 71 8.95 15.35 2.39
N GLY A 72 7.73 15.57 2.90
CA GLY A 72 6.90 14.51 3.46
C GLY A 72 6.56 13.42 2.44
N VAL A 73 6.26 13.81 1.20
CA VAL A 73 6.01 12.83 0.13
C VAL A 73 7.28 12.03 -0.18
N VAL A 74 8.42 12.70 -0.29
CA VAL A 74 9.70 12.02 -0.52
C VAL A 74 10.00 11.03 0.60
N ASP A 75 9.84 11.45 1.85
CA ASP A 75 10.09 10.60 3.01
C ASP A 75 9.15 9.41 3.06
N ARG A 76 7.89 9.62 2.71
CA ARG A 76 6.88 8.56 2.66
C ARG A 76 7.25 7.47 1.67
N ILE A 77 7.72 7.84 0.48
CA ILE A 77 8.13 6.89 -0.54
C ILE A 77 9.47 6.23 -0.15
N ALA A 78 10.41 7.00 0.38
CA ALA A 78 11.71 6.46 0.81
C ALA A 78 11.57 5.43 1.95
N SER A 79 10.51 5.49 2.73
CA SER A 79 10.27 4.55 3.83
C SER A 79 9.71 3.20 3.38
N ILE A 80 9.27 3.08 2.13
CA ILE A 80 8.78 1.80 1.59
C ILE A 80 9.93 0.81 1.56
N SER A 81 9.70 -0.41 2.02
CA SER A 81 10.76 -1.41 2.21
C SER A 81 11.60 -1.67 0.96
N PHE A 82 10.98 -1.76 -0.20
CA PHE A 82 11.71 -1.96 -1.46
C PHE A 82 12.63 -0.81 -1.81
N VAL A 83 12.27 0.42 -1.43
CA VAL A 83 13.10 1.60 -1.62
C VAL A 83 14.17 1.67 -0.55
N ALA A 84 13.79 1.50 0.71
CA ALA A 84 14.71 1.61 1.86
C ALA A 84 15.84 0.58 1.81
N THR A 85 15.60 -0.61 1.25
CA THR A 85 16.59 -1.68 1.12
C THR A 85 17.37 -1.63 -0.19
N SER A 86 17.06 -0.70 -1.08
CA SER A 86 17.79 -0.52 -2.34
C SER A 86 19.16 0.12 -2.10
N SER A 87 20.02 0.06 -3.12
CA SER A 87 21.34 0.72 -3.05
C SER A 87 21.18 2.25 -2.89
N PRO A 88 22.19 2.94 -2.33
CA PRO A 88 22.15 4.40 -2.22
C PRO A 88 21.89 5.11 -3.55
N ALA A 89 22.44 4.60 -4.64
CA ALA A 89 22.25 5.18 -5.98
C ALA A 89 20.77 5.05 -6.42
N VAL A 90 20.16 3.90 -6.21
CA VAL A 90 18.75 3.66 -6.55
C VAL A 90 17.84 4.54 -5.68
N ARG A 91 18.13 4.63 -4.37
CA ARG A 91 17.34 5.48 -3.48
C ARG A 91 17.40 6.94 -3.89
N ALA A 92 18.60 7.43 -4.24
CA ALA A 92 18.77 8.81 -4.70
C ALA A 92 17.98 9.07 -5.99
N ASP A 93 17.98 8.12 -6.92
CA ASP A 93 17.22 8.21 -8.17
C ASP A 93 15.71 8.27 -7.90
N VAL A 94 15.21 7.40 -7.03
CA VAL A 94 13.79 7.40 -6.62
C VAL A 94 13.41 8.73 -5.99
N GLU A 95 14.23 9.24 -5.06
CA GLU A 95 13.96 10.52 -4.42
C GLU A 95 13.92 11.67 -5.44
N ALA A 96 14.85 11.67 -6.40
CA ALA A 96 14.87 12.68 -7.46
C ALA A 96 13.60 12.63 -8.33
N GLN A 97 13.15 11.43 -8.69
CA GLN A 97 11.92 11.25 -9.46
C GLN A 97 10.70 11.74 -8.69
N VAL A 98 10.60 11.40 -7.40
CA VAL A 98 9.49 11.83 -6.54
C VAL A 98 9.48 13.36 -6.39
N ARG A 99 10.65 13.97 -6.16
CA ARG A 99 10.75 15.44 -6.08
C ARG A 99 10.29 16.11 -7.37
N GLY A 100 10.65 15.53 -8.52
CA GLY A 100 10.17 16.03 -9.81
C GLY A 100 8.66 15.99 -9.97
N LEU A 101 8.01 14.96 -9.43
CA LEU A 101 6.55 14.81 -9.49
C LEU A 101 5.81 15.82 -8.61
N VAL A 102 6.38 16.21 -7.48
CA VAL A 102 5.69 17.08 -6.51
C VAL A 102 6.20 18.51 -6.53
N ARG A 103 7.23 18.82 -7.32
CA ARG A 103 7.78 20.18 -7.41
C ARG A 103 6.72 21.17 -7.87
N GLY A 104 6.53 22.21 -7.08
CA GLY A 104 5.53 23.25 -7.38
C GLY A 104 4.09 22.82 -7.14
N ALA A 105 3.86 21.64 -6.59
CA ALA A 105 2.51 21.21 -6.26
C ALA A 105 1.91 22.09 -5.17
N GLU A 106 0.60 22.33 -5.27
CA GLU A 106 -0.12 23.09 -4.27
C GLU A 106 -0.12 22.33 -2.94
N GLN A 107 0.18 23.02 -1.87
CA GLN A 107 0.25 22.39 -0.54
C GLN A 107 -0.97 22.72 0.31
N PRO A 108 -1.39 21.78 1.19
CA PRO A 108 -0.80 20.46 1.41
C PRO A 108 -1.03 19.53 0.22
N ILE A 109 -0.05 18.66 -0.04
CA ILE A 109 -0.15 17.64 -1.10
C ILE A 109 -1.00 16.51 -0.56
N ARG A 110 -2.04 16.16 -1.30
CA ARG A 110 -2.97 15.11 -0.91
C ARG A 110 -2.55 13.78 -1.50
N LEU A 111 -2.33 12.79 -0.61
CA LEU A 111 -2.09 11.40 -1.01
C LEU A 111 -3.27 10.54 -0.55
N PRO A 112 -4.19 10.19 -1.46
CA PRO A 112 -5.31 9.35 -1.10
C PRO A 112 -4.91 7.87 -1.02
N TYR A 113 -5.48 7.18 -0.04
CA TYR A 113 -5.27 5.76 0.21
C TYR A 113 -6.58 5.04 0.34
N MET A 114 -6.53 3.74 0.07
CA MET A 114 -7.61 2.82 0.34
C MET A 114 -7.11 1.79 1.35
N THR A 115 -7.72 1.73 2.52
CA THR A 115 -7.41 0.67 3.48
C THR A 115 -8.33 -0.51 3.21
N GLU A 116 -7.74 -1.66 2.92
CA GLU A 116 -8.47 -2.91 2.77
C GLU A 116 -8.39 -3.69 4.07
N VAL A 117 -9.56 -4.15 4.55
CA VAL A 117 -9.64 -5.02 5.72
C VAL A 117 -10.33 -6.30 5.32
N TYR A 118 -9.67 -7.41 5.55
CA TYR A 118 -10.25 -8.74 5.41
C TYR A 118 -10.37 -9.33 6.79
N PHE A 119 -11.55 -9.83 7.14
CA PHE A 119 -11.74 -10.43 8.44
C PHE A 119 -12.66 -11.66 8.35
N GLY A 120 -12.43 -12.58 9.28
CA GLY A 120 -13.20 -13.80 9.38
C GLY A 120 -13.15 -14.36 10.79
N PHE A 121 -13.99 -15.31 11.07
CA PHE A 121 -14.04 -16.00 12.36
C PHE A 121 -13.67 -17.47 12.16
N ALA A 122 -12.82 -17.99 13.06
CA ALA A 122 -12.41 -19.39 13.01
C ALA A 122 -13.63 -20.31 13.19
N ALA A 123 -13.66 -21.35 12.38
CA ALA A 123 -14.71 -22.35 12.44
C ALA A 123 -14.70 -23.14 13.77
#